data_207986fcb9eaa1c26ab88a10f467550c
#
_entry.id   207986fcb9eaa1c26ab88a10f467550c
#
_cell.length_a   1.000
_cell.length_b   1.000
_cell.length_c   1.000
_cell.angle_alpha   90.00
_cell.angle_beta   90.00
_cell.angle_gamma   90.00
#
_symmetry.space_group_name_H-M   'P 1'
#
loop_
_entity.id
_entity.type
_entity.pdbx_description
1 polymer ?
#
loop_
_entity_poly.entity_id
_entity_poly.type
_entity_poly.pdbx_seq_one_letter_code
_entity_poly.pdbx_strand_id
1 'polypeptide(L)'
;MELSAPLAYAADPRRAADDAAALESAGLDAVWVAEAYGFDSPTIMGYLAARTERMKIGAAILNVYSRTPALIAQTAAGLDAVSGGRAIIGLGASGPQVVEGWHGKAYDKPLGRTRETIELTRRILRREVIDHHGITDMPLPPEKGGRLGKPLKILSRPVRPEVPLYVASLGPANVRMTAEIADGWLPTLFIPEKAHQVWGTPLAEGAAERAPELGPLQVVAGGLLAIGEDAAAARDLARPNIALYVGGMGAVGKNFYNDLAVAYGYEQEAKLIQELYLSGKKKEAEAAVPDEFCELMSLCGPESYVRERVEAFRAAGVTMLNVIPVGPEPARLVETVKSWL
;
A
#
# COMPACT_ATOMS: atom_id res chain seq x y z
N MET A 1 -17.55 -4.28 4.62
CA MET A 1 -16.18 -3.77 4.51
C MET A 1 -15.25 -4.75 5.20
N GLU A 2 -14.09 -5.09 4.61
CA GLU A 2 -13.08 -5.94 5.25
C GLU A 2 -12.23 -5.12 6.22
N LEU A 3 -11.55 -5.82 7.14
CA LEU A 3 -10.65 -5.20 8.13
C LEU A 3 -9.21 -5.69 7.91
N SER A 4 -8.26 -4.78 7.85
CA SER A 4 -6.85 -5.11 7.67
C SER A 4 -5.95 -4.31 8.62
N ALA A 5 -4.71 -4.76 8.77
CA ALA A 5 -3.69 -4.05 9.54
C ALA A 5 -2.31 -4.15 8.88
N PRO A 6 -1.44 -3.15 9.00
CA PRO A 6 -0.06 -3.29 8.62
C PRO A 6 0.69 -4.15 9.64
N LEU A 7 1.61 -4.99 9.17
CA LEU A 7 2.52 -5.72 10.04
C LEU A 7 3.58 -4.75 10.61
N ALA A 8 3.90 -4.87 11.88
CA ALA A 8 4.98 -4.12 12.53
C ALA A 8 6.36 -4.63 12.07
N TYR A 9 6.78 -4.28 10.86
CA TYR A 9 7.93 -4.89 10.19
C TYR A 9 9.31 -4.48 10.76
N ALA A 10 9.39 -3.40 11.51
CA ALA A 10 10.63 -2.97 12.17
C ALA A 10 10.91 -3.74 13.48
N ALA A 11 10.01 -4.63 13.89
CA ALA A 11 10.11 -5.45 15.08
C ALA A 11 10.71 -6.84 14.75
N ASP A 12 10.73 -7.73 15.75
CA ASP A 12 11.04 -9.15 15.53
C ASP A 12 9.97 -9.78 14.61
N PRO A 13 10.34 -10.27 13.41
CA PRO A 13 9.37 -10.85 12.47
C PRO A 13 8.61 -12.07 13.01
N ARG A 14 9.20 -12.82 13.94
CA ARG A 14 8.54 -13.98 14.55
C ARG A 14 7.42 -13.53 15.46
N ARG A 15 7.72 -12.58 16.34
CA ARG A 15 6.71 -11.98 17.21
C ARG A 15 5.62 -11.28 16.42
N ALA A 16 5.98 -10.50 15.40
CA ALA A 16 5.01 -9.85 14.54
C ALA A 16 4.06 -10.85 13.85
N ALA A 17 4.54 -12.03 13.47
CA ALA A 17 3.70 -13.09 12.91
C ALA A 17 2.78 -13.72 13.94
N ASP A 18 3.23 -13.89 15.19
CA ASP A 18 2.39 -14.39 16.29
C ASP A 18 1.29 -13.37 16.64
N ASP A 19 1.64 -12.08 16.68
CA ASP A 19 0.68 -10.99 16.85
C ASP A 19 -0.36 -10.96 15.72
N ALA A 20 0.08 -11.14 14.45
CA ALA A 20 -0.83 -11.21 13.30
C ALA A 20 -1.78 -12.42 13.38
N ALA A 21 -1.33 -13.58 13.84
CA ALA A 21 -2.19 -14.76 14.07
C ALA A 21 -3.22 -14.51 15.17
N ALA A 22 -2.85 -13.76 16.22
CA ALA A 22 -3.80 -13.34 17.25
C ALA A 22 -4.86 -12.38 16.68
N LEU A 23 -4.46 -11.44 15.82
CA LEU A 23 -5.40 -10.54 15.13
C LEU A 23 -6.31 -11.30 14.14
N GLU A 24 -5.80 -12.33 13.44
CA GLU A 24 -6.63 -13.23 12.62
C GLU A 24 -7.72 -13.90 13.48
N SER A 25 -7.37 -14.36 14.67
CA SER A 25 -8.32 -14.97 15.59
C SER A 25 -9.39 -13.99 16.06
N ALA A 26 -9.04 -12.70 16.16
CA ALA A 26 -9.95 -11.60 16.46
C ALA A 26 -10.80 -11.12 15.25
N GLY A 27 -10.61 -11.73 14.08
CA GLY A 27 -11.41 -11.43 12.89
C GLY A 27 -10.75 -10.52 11.86
N LEU A 28 -9.44 -10.30 11.93
CA LEU A 28 -8.72 -9.56 10.88
C LEU A 28 -8.75 -10.32 9.55
N ASP A 29 -9.12 -9.65 8.46
CA ASP A 29 -9.26 -10.24 7.13
C ASP A 29 -7.98 -10.21 6.30
N ALA A 30 -7.09 -9.24 6.53
CA ALA A 30 -5.84 -9.11 5.79
C ALA A 30 -4.71 -8.46 6.61
N VAL A 31 -3.47 -8.83 6.31
CA VAL A 31 -2.26 -8.19 6.84
C VAL A 31 -1.41 -7.66 5.70
N TRP A 32 -0.82 -6.47 5.89
CA TRP A 32 0.01 -5.79 4.90
C TRP A 32 1.47 -5.75 5.34
N VAL A 33 2.36 -6.26 4.50
CA VAL A 33 3.80 -6.32 4.76
C VAL A 33 4.52 -5.26 3.93
N ALA A 34 5.07 -4.26 4.60
CA ALA A 34 5.90 -3.25 3.96
C ALA A 34 7.31 -3.78 3.68
N GLU A 35 7.96 -3.24 2.66
CA GLU A 35 9.35 -3.58 2.31
C GLU A 35 10.28 -2.36 2.45
N ALA A 36 10.00 -1.30 1.71
CA ALA A 36 10.87 -0.11 1.62
C ALA A 36 12.36 -0.49 1.42
N TYR A 37 13.20 -0.25 2.42
CA TYR A 37 14.60 -0.71 2.51
C TYR A 37 14.83 -1.50 3.81
N GLY A 38 13.79 -2.21 4.28
CA GLY A 38 13.80 -3.13 5.41
C GLY A 38 14.03 -4.59 4.97
N PHE A 39 13.33 -5.51 5.64
CA PHE A 39 13.35 -6.91 5.24
C PHE A 39 12.64 -7.14 3.90
N ASP A 40 13.10 -8.15 3.14
CA ASP A 40 12.42 -8.63 1.95
C ASP A 40 11.00 -9.08 2.29
N SER A 41 10.01 -8.37 1.76
CA SER A 41 8.60 -8.61 2.10
C SER A 41 8.12 -10.02 1.75
N PRO A 42 8.44 -10.62 0.58
CA PRO A 42 8.06 -11.99 0.27
C PRO A 42 8.54 -13.05 1.27
N THR A 43 9.72 -12.87 1.86
CA THR A 43 10.25 -13.76 2.92
C THR A 43 9.33 -13.74 4.14
N ILE A 44 8.92 -12.55 4.58
CA ILE A 44 8.02 -12.40 5.74
C ILE A 44 6.61 -12.91 5.41
N MET A 45 6.11 -12.62 4.20
CA MET A 45 4.80 -13.08 3.72
C MET A 45 4.73 -14.61 3.67
N GLY A 46 5.80 -15.28 3.24
CA GLY A 46 5.89 -16.75 3.27
C GLY A 46 5.84 -17.32 4.69
N TYR A 47 6.49 -16.66 5.65
CA TYR A 47 6.42 -17.06 7.05
C TYR A 47 5.00 -16.84 7.64
N LEU A 48 4.36 -15.71 7.34
CA LEU A 48 2.96 -15.46 7.72
C LEU A 48 2.01 -16.51 7.13
N ALA A 49 2.23 -16.94 5.89
CA ALA A 49 1.41 -17.98 5.25
C ALA A 49 1.41 -19.30 6.03
N ALA A 50 2.53 -19.63 6.67
CA ALA A 50 2.67 -20.81 7.53
C ALA A 50 2.13 -20.62 8.96
N ARG A 51 1.89 -19.38 9.38
CA ARG A 51 1.43 -19.04 10.75
C ARG A 51 -0.04 -18.63 10.82
N THR A 52 -0.70 -18.47 9.67
CA THR A 52 -2.10 -18.04 9.55
C THR A 52 -2.88 -18.98 8.64
N GLU A 53 -4.20 -19.02 8.78
CA GLU A 53 -5.04 -20.00 8.09
C GLU A 53 -5.99 -19.36 7.06
N ARG A 54 -6.56 -18.18 7.36
CA ARG A 54 -7.64 -17.56 6.59
C ARG A 54 -7.29 -16.18 6.06
N MET A 55 -6.50 -15.44 6.86
CA MET A 55 -6.17 -14.05 6.59
C MET A 55 -5.41 -13.89 5.28
N LYS A 56 -5.84 -12.92 4.45
CA LYS A 56 -5.12 -12.52 3.25
C LYS A 56 -3.77 -11.90 3.63
N ILE A 57 -2.76 -12.13 2.82
CA ILE A 57 -1.40 -11.64 3.04
C ILE A 57 -1.00 -10.78 1.86
N GLY A 58 -0.86 -9.48 2.09
CA GLY A 58 -0.57 -8.49 1.07
C GLY A 58 0.80 -7.84 1.22
N ALA A 59 1.48 -7.59 0.11
CA ALA A 59 2.62 -6.67 0.10
C ALA A 59 2.13 -5.22 0.06
N ALA A 60 2.77 -4.34 0.82
CA ALA A 60 2.50 -2.89 0.75
C ALA A 60 3.78 -2.06 0.86
N ILE A 61 4.59 -2.06 -0.19
CA ILE A 61 4.42 -2.59 -1.54
C ILE A 61 5.74 -3.25 -2.01
N LEU A 62 5.68 -4.09 -3.06
CA LEU A 62 6.86 -4.49 -3.82
C LEU A 62 7.21 -3.38 -4.83
N ASN A 63 8.49 -3.02 -4.88
CA ASN A 63 8.98 -1.98 -5.77
C ASN A 63 9.19 -2.52 -7.19
N VAL A 64 8.56 -1.89 -8.19
CA VAL A 64 8.64 -2.28 -9.61
C VAL A 64 10.02 -2.04 -10.25
N TYR A 65 10.95 -1.36 -9.57
CA TYR A 65 12.34 -1.21 -10.03
C TYR A 65 13.28 -2.26 -9.46
N SER A 66 12.97 -2.82 -8.29
CA SER A 66 13.82 -3.82 -7.65
C SER A 66 13.60 -5.23 -8.16
N ARG A 67 12.46 -5.48 -8.79
CA ARG A 67 12.05 -6.80 -9.30
C ARG A 67 11.59 -6.73 -10.75
N THR A 68 11.94 -7.74 -11.52
CA THR A 68 11.38 -7.89 -12.87
C THR A 68 9.92 -8.35 -12.81
N PRO A 69 9.09 -8.10 -13.84
CA PRO A 69 7.74 -8.66 -13.92
C PRO A 69 7.70 -10.19 -13.76
N ALA A 70 8.72 -10.89 -14.29
CA ALA A 70 8.86 -12.33 -14.12
C ALA A 70 9.03 -12.73 -12.65
N LEU A 71 9.91 -12.04 -11.91
CA LEU A 71 10.12 -12.33 -10.49
C LEU A 71 8.88 -11.98 -9.66
N ILE A 72 8.19 -10.89 -9.97
CA ILE A 72 6.91 -10.53 -9.31
C ILE A 72 5.87 -11.62 -9.53
N ALA A 73 5.72 -12.13 -10.76
CA ALA A 73 4.79 -13.21 -11.06
C ALA A 73 5.17 -14.53 -10.36
N GLN A 74 6.46 -14.85 -10.29
CA GLN A 74 6.95 -16.02 -9.55
C GLN A 74 6.67 -15.88 -8.04
N THR A 75 6.91 -14.69 -7.46
CA THR A 75 6.58 -14.38 -6.07
C THR A 75 5.08 -14.53 -5.82
N ALA A 76 4.24 -13.97 -6.70
CA ALA A 76 2.79 -14.06 -6.59
C ALA A 76 2.33 -15.52 -6.63
N ALA A 77 2.78 -16.30 -7.61
CA ALA A 77 2.41 -17.71 -7.77
C ALA A 77 2.90 -18.56 -6.59
N GLY A 78 4.14 -18.32 -6.10
CA GLY A 78 4.72 -19.06 -4.98
C GLY A 78 4.01 -18.77 -3.67
N LEU A 79 3.78 -17.48 -3.37
CA LEU A 79 3.06 -17.08 -2.16
C LEU A 79 1.62 -17.57 -2.17
N ASP A 80 0.94 -17.46 -3.33
CA ASP A 80 -0.42 -17.94 -3.48
C ASP A 80 -0.53 -19.45 -3.25
N ALA A 81 0.44 -20.21 -3.75
CA ALA A 81 0.50 -21.66 -3.54
C ALA A 81 0.70 -22.02 -2.06
N VAL A 82 1.69 -21.41 -1.37
CA VAL A 82 1.98 -21.76 0.04
C VAL A 82 0.94 -21.23 1.01
N SER A 83 0.20 -20.19 0.63
CA SER A 83 -0.89 -19.62 1.44
C SER A 83 -2.27 -20.24 1.15
N GLY A 84 -2.38 -21.12 0.15
CA GLY A 84 -3.68 -21.68 -0.24
C GLY A 84 -4.62 -20.65 -0.88
N GLY A 85 -4.10 -19.73 -1.71
CA GLY A 85 -4.90 -18.76 -2.45
C GLY A 85 -5.17 -17.45 -1.70
N ARG A 86 -4.35 -17.08 -0.70
CA ARG A 86 -4.55 -15.87 0.14
C ARG A 86 -3.65 -14.69 -0.21
N ALA A 87 -2.83 -14.80 -1.27
CA ALA A 87 -1.90 -13.75 -1.65
C ALA A 87 -2.57 -12.52 -2.25
N ILE A 88 -2.05 -11.34 -1.93
CA ILE A 88 -2.29 -10.07 -2.62
C ILE A 88 -0.93 -9.43 -2.91
N ILE A 89 -0.71 -8.94 -4.11
CA ILE A 89 0.54 -8.28 -4.48
C ILE A 89 0.32 -6.79 -4.64
N GLY A 90 0.74 -6.02 -3.65
CA GLY A 90 0.79 -4.57 -3.77
C GLY A 90 2.06 -4.14 -4.48
N LEU A 91 1.92 -3.27 -5.46
CA LEU A 91 2.98 -2.74 -6.32
C LEU A 91 3.08 -1.22 -6.21
N GLY A 92 4.27 -0.69 -6.43
CA GLY A 92 4.47 0.75 -6.50
C GLY A 92 5.84 1.13 -7.05
N ALA A 93 5.93 2.36 -7.53
CA ALA A 93 7.18 2.90 -8.07
C ALA A 93 8.16 3.33 -6.97
N SER A 94 7.72 3.44 -5.71
CA SER A 94 8.49 4.05 -4.63
C SER A 94 8.89 5.51 -4.94
N GLY A 95 9.92 6.04 -4.30
CA GLY A 95 10.46 7.37 -4.57
C GLY A 95 11.87 7.30 -5.16
N PRO A 96 12.31 8.36 -5.88
CA PRO A 96 13.63 8.38 -6.51
C PRO A 96 14.78 8.16 -5.54
N GLN A 97 14.69 8.64 -4.31
CA GLN A 97 15.72 8.44 -3.29
C GLN A 97 15.94 6.96 -2.94
N VAL A 98 14.87 6.17 -2.88
CA VAL A 98 14.97 4.72 -2.63
C VAL A 98 15.43 4.00 -3.89
N VAL A 99 14.87 4.33 -5.04
CA VAL A 99 15.18 3.65 -6.30
C VAL A 99 16.62 3.91 -6.72
N GLU A 100 17.07 5.17 -6.70
CA GLU A 100 18.42 5.55 -7.10
C GLU A 100 19.44 5.31 -5.99
N GLY A 101 19.09 5.66 -4.74
CA GLY A 101 20.00 5.58 -3.61
C GLY A 101 20.21 4.17 -3.06
N TRP A 102 19.16 3.35 -3.00
CA TRP A 102 19.21 2.01 -2.44
C TRP A 102 19.34 0.91 -3.50
N HIS A 103 18.52 0.99 -4.57
CA HIS A 103 18.51 -0.03 -5.62
C HIS A 103 19.48 0.24 -6.77
N GLY A 104 20.08 1.44 -6.86
CA GLY A 104 21.05 1.82 -7.91
C GLY A 104 20.43 1.76 -9.31
N LYS A 105 19.14 2.08 -9.45
CA LYS A 105 18.39 2.12 -10.71
C LYS A 105 17.95 3.54 -11.02
N ALA A 106 17.96 3.93 -12.29
CA ALA A 106 17.40 5.21 -12.70
C ALA A 106 15.89 5.23 -12.44
N TYR A 107 15.39 6.33 -11.87
CA TYR A 107 13.97 6.56 -11.66
C TYR A 107 13.34 7.14 -12.93
N ASP A 108 13.06 6.27 -13.89
CA ASP A 108 12.52 6.64 -15.19
C ASP A 108 11.14 6.00 -15.44
N LYS A 109 10.27 6.71 -16.14
CA LYS A 109 8.96 6.23 -16.61
C LYS A 109 8.13 5.49 -15.55
N PRO A 110 7.97 5.99 -14.30
CA PRO A 110 7.36 5.25 -13.19
C PRO A 110 5.94 4.77 -13.51
N LEU A 111 5.11 5.60 -14.15
CA LEU A 111 3.74 5.26 -14.52
C LEU A 111 3.70 4.11 -15.55
N GLY A 112 4.45 4.24 -16.66
CA GLY A 112 4.52 3.22 -17.72
C GLY A 112 5.10 1.91 -17.20
N ARG A 113 6.14 1.97 -16.35
CA ARG A 113 6.77 0.79 -15.75
C ARG A 113 5.78 0.05 -14.83
N THR A 114 5.01 0.77 -14.03
CA THR A 114 3.99 0.15 -13.16
C THR A 114 2.91 -0.52 -13.99
N ARG A 115 2.38 0.14 -15.03
CA ARG A 115 1.38 -0.42 -15.95
C ARG A 115 1.91 -1.71 -16.60
N GLU A 116 3.06 -1.64 -17.22
CA GLU A 116 3.67 -2.77 -17.93
C GLU A 116 3.96 -3.95 -16.98
N THR A 117 4.40 -3.65 -15.74
CA THR A 117 4.63 -4.68 -14.72
C THR A 117 3.34 -5.41 -14.36
N ILE A 118 2.21 -4.70 -14.21
CA ILE A 118 0.90 -5.30 -13.94
C ILE A 118 0.46 -6.19 -15.10
N GLU A 119 0.52 -5.68 -16.33
CA GLU A 119 0.12 -6.39 -17.54
C GLU A 119 0.94 -7.67 -17.74
N LEU A 120 2.25 -7.56 -17.66
CA LEU A 120 3.16 -8.71 -17.80
C LEU A 120 2.98 -9.73 -16.69
N THR A 121 2.81 -9.28 -15.43
CA THR A 121 2.57 -10.17 -14.28
C THR A 121 1.31 -11.01 -14.50
N ARG A 122 0.20 -10.41 -14.94
CA ARG A 122 -1.04 -11.13 -15.26
C ARG A 122 -0.86 -12.14 -16.40
N ARG A 123 -0.21 -11.73 -17.49
CA ARG A 123 0.07 -12.62 -18.63
C ARG A 123 0.92 -13.83 -18.20
N ILE A 124 1.94 -13.61 -17.36
CA ILE A 124 2.80 -14.68 -16.86
C ILE A 124 1.99 -15.64 -15.94
N LEU A 125 1.14 -15.11 -15.05
CA LEU A 125 0.30 -15.93 -14.17
C LEU A 125 -0.69 -16.80 -14.98
N ARG A 126 -1.23 -16.29 -16.08
CA ARG A 126 -2.06 -17.07 -17.05
C ARG A 126 -1.25 -18.04 -17.90
N ARG A 127 0.06 -18.10 -17.67
CA ARG A 127 1.00 -19.01 -18.38
C ARG A 127 1.08 -18.73 -19.89
N GLU A 128 0.92 -17.49 -20.29
CA GLU A 128 1.22 -17.09 -21.65
C GLU A 128 2.72 -17.23 -21.94
N VAL A 129 3.07 -17.52 -23.18
CA VAL A 129 4.44 -17.39 -23.66
C VAL A 129 4.71 -15.91 -23.86
N ILE A 130 5.67 -15.35 -23.13
CA ILE A 130 5.91 -13.91 -23.13
C ILE A 130 6.86 -13.54 -24.28
N ASP A 131 6.32 -12.74 -25.19
CA ASP A 131 7.04 -12.01 -26.22
C ASP A 131 6.55 -10.56 -26.15
N HIS A 132 7.37 -9.68 -25.58
CA HIS A 132 7.03 -8.30 -25.25
C HIS A 132 8.25 -7.40 -25.39
N HIS A 133 8.07 -6.27 -26.05
CA HIS A 133 9.09 -5.24 -26.21
C HIS A 133 8.51 -3.87 -25.81
N GLY A 134 9.09 -3.28 -24.75
CA GLY A 134 8.59 -2.06 -24.16
C GLY A 134 9.61 -1.37 -23.25
N ILE A 135 9.19 -0.97 -22.08
CA ILE A 135 10.11 -0.51 -21.02
C ILE A 135 10.96 -1.71 -20.55
N THR A 136 10.33 -2.87 -20.49
CA THR A 136 10.97 -4.17 -20.20
C THR A 136 10.91 -5.04 -21.45
N ASP A 137 12.05 -5.49 -21.94
CA ASP A 137 12.11 -6.46 -23.02
C ASP A 137 12.08 -7.90 -22.47
N MET A 138 11.14 -8.72 -22.95
CA MET A 138 10.99 -10.13 -22.58
C MET A 138 10.57 -10.96 -23.80
N PRO A 139 11.50 -11.67 -24.51
CA PRO A 139 12.94 -11.78 -24.23
C PRO A 139 13.74 -10.54 -24.56
N LEU A 140 14.95 -10.48 -24.00
CA LEU A 140 15.90 -9.42 -24.34
C LEU A 140 16.27 -9.51 -25.84
N PRO A 141 16.20 -8.43 -26.61
CA PRO A 141 16.59 -8.41 -28.02
C PRO A 141 18.04 -8.87 -28.21
N PRO A 142 18.35 -9.56 -29.33
CA PRO A 142 19.68 -10.14 -29.57
C PRO A 142 20.84 -9.15 -29.46
N GLU A 143 20.63 -7.90 -29.88
CA GLU A 143 21.65 -6.84 -29.85
C GLU A 143 21.91 -6.29 -28.44
N LYS A 144 20.97 -6.53 -27.49
CA LYS A 144 21.11 -6.09 -26.09
C LYS A 144 21.67 -7.17 -25.17
N GLY A 145 21.94 -8.38 -25.68
CA GLY A 145 22.39 -9.50 -24.86
C GLY A 145 23.21 -10.54 -25.60
N GLY A 146 23.24 -11.75 -25.06
CA GLY A 146 24.03 -12.88 -25.61
C GLY A 146 23.39 -13.60 -26.79
N ARG A 147 22.35 -13.08 -27.41
CA ARG A 147 21.63 -13.63 -28.57
C ARG A 147 20.95 -15.00 -28.31
N LEU A 148 20.76 -15.37 -27.05
CA LEU A 148 20.17 -16.67 -26.64
C LEU A 148 18.78 -16.51 -26.01
N GLY A 149 18.28 -15.29 -25.90
CA GLY A 149 16.95 -14.99 -25.38
C GLY A 149 15.87 -15.60 -26.28
N LYS A 150 14.90 -16.27 -25.67
CA LYS A 150 13.70 -16.79 -26.34
C LYS A 150 12.47 -16.59 -25.46
N PRO A 151 11.29 -16.48 -26.06
CA PRO A 151 10.04 -16.42 -25.30
C PRO A 151 9.89 -17.63 -24.38
N LEU A 152 9.57 -17.36 -23.10
CA LEU A 152 9.36 -18.39 -22.08
C LEU A 152 8.01 -18.18 -21.40
N LYS A 153 7.53 -19.23 -20.72
CA LYS A 153 6.40 -19.17 -19.80
C LYS A 153 6.79 -19.72 -18.44
N ILE A 154 6.07 -19.33 -17.41
CA ILE A 154 6.30 -19.84 -16.05
C ILE A 154 6.13 -21.37 -16.03
N LEU A 155 7.05 -22.06 -15.36
CA LEU A 155 7.02 -23.54 -15.26
C LEU A 155 5.95 -24.01 -14.31
N SER A 156 5.80 -23.31 -13.17
CA SER A 156 4.81 -23.63 -12.16
C SER A 156 3.39 -23.43 -12.71
N ARG A 157 2.44 -24.14 -12.10
CA ARG A 157 1.00 -23.90 -12.32
C ARG A 157 0.49 -23.07 -11.15
N PRO A 158 0.16 -21.79 -11.34
CA PRO A 158 -0.45 -20.98 -10.29
C PRO A 158 -1.75 -21.62 -9.79
N VAL A 159 -2.01 -21.51 -8.49
CA VAL A 159 -3.26 -21.99 -7.87
C VAL A 159 -4.46 -21.20 -8.43
N ARG A 160 -4.26 -19.89 -8.59
CA ARG A 160 -5.21 -19.00 -9.25
C ARG A 160 -4.55 -18.37 -10.47
N PRO A 161 -5.26 -18.27 -11.61
CA PRO A 161 -4.74 -17.55 -12.78
C PRO A 161 -4.67 -16.04 -12.57
N GLU A 162 -5.45 -15.54 -11.62
CA GLU A 162 -5.55 -14.13 -11.24
C GLU A 162 -5.24 -13.99 -9.74
N VAL A 163 -4.03 -13.53 -9.41
CA VAL A 163 -3.67 -13.06 -8.06
C VAL A 163 -3.92 -11.57 -8.01
N PRO A 164 -4.66 -11.03 -7.02
CA PRO A 164 -4.98 -9.61 -6.97
C PRO A 164 -3.73 -8.73 -6.95
N LEU A 165 -3.67 -7.74 -7.84
CA LEU A 165 -2.61 -6.76 -7.97
C LEU A 165 -3.12 -5.38 -7.51
N TYR A 166 -2.62 -4.91 -6.37
CA TYR A 166 -2.96 -3.60 -5.82
C TYR A 166 -1.86 -2.60 -6.14
N VAL A 167 -2.18 -1.32 -6.20
CA VAL A 167 -1.22 -0.27 -6.52
C VAL A 167 -1.24 0.83 -5.47
N ALA A 168 -0.06 1.18 -4.95
CA ALA A 168 0.12 2.40 -4.16
C ALA A 168 0.33 3.58 -5.10
N SER A 169 -0.59 4.53 -5.08
CA SER A 169 -0.56 5.71 -5.93
C SER A 169 -1.23 6.92 -5.26
N LEU A 170 -0.72 8.12 -5.54
CA LEU A 170 -1.20 9.39 -5.00
C LEU A 170 -1.46 10.42 -6.10
N GLY A 171 -0.53 10.56 -7.05
CA GLY A 171 -0.67 11.53 -8.14
C GLY A 171 -1.81 11.18 -9.11
N PRO A 172 -2.51 12.18 -9.68
CA PRO A 172 -3.73 11.97 -10.46
C PRO A 172 -3.59 10.95 -11.60
N ALA A 173 -2.52 11.03 -12.40
CA ALA A 173 -2.31 10.10 -13.51
C ALA A 173 -2.10 8.65 -13.04
N ASN A 174 -1.43 8.47 -11.89
CA ASN A 174 -1.19 7.15 -11.32
C ASN A 174 -2.47 6.58 -10.66
N VAL A 175 -3.27 7.42 -10.02
CA VAL A 175 -4.58 7.03 -9.46
C VAL A 175 -5.55 6.64 -10.57
N ARG A 176 -5.61 7.42 -11.67
CA ARG A 176 -6.40 7.07 -12.87
C ARG A 176 -6.00 5.70 -13.41
N MET A 177 -4.70 5.46 -13.66
CA MET A 177 -4.20 4.17 -14.11
C MET A 177 -4.56 3.05 -13.11
N THR A 178 -4.43 3.30 -11.82
CA THR A 178 -4.78 2.33 -10.77
C THR A 178 -6.26 1.95 -10.87
N ALA A 179 -7.15 2.92 -10.98
CA ALA A 179 -8.58 2.68 -11.12
C ALA A 179 -8.93 1.92 -12.42
N GLU A 180 -8.19 2.17 -13.50
CA GLU A 180 -8.36 1.50 -14.80
C GLU A 180 -7.97 0.03 -14.75
N ILE A 181 -6.76 -0.31 -14.22
CA ILE A 181 -6.17 -1.63 -14.44
C ILE A 181 -5.85 -2.45 -13.18
N ALA A 182 -5.83 -1.87 -11.98
CA ALA A 182 -5.50 -2.60 -10.77
C ALA A 182 -6.73 -3.26 -10.11
N ASP A 183 -6.53 -4.30 -9.31
CA ASP A 183 -7.60 -4.90 -8.51
C ASP A 183 -7.90 -4.09 -7.26
N GLY A 184 -6.90 -3.33 -6.77
CA GLY A 184 -7.06 -2.46 -5.62
C GLY A 184 -6.09 -1.29 -5.58
N TRP A 185 -6.42 -0.33 -4.74
CA TRP A 185 -5.70 0.90 -4.51
C TRP A 185 -5.26 1.01 -3.05
N LEU A 186 -4.01 1.37 -2.85
CA LEU A 186 -3.36 1.58 -1.55
C LEU A 186 -2.97 3.07 -1.41
N PRO A 187 -3.91 3.97 -1.12
CA PRO A 187 -3.58 5.35 -0.77
C PRO A 187 -2.90 5.40 0.60
N THR A 188 -2.17 6.48 0.85
CA THR A 188 -1.68 6.80 2.19
C THR A 188 -2.11 8.21 2.57
N LEU A 189 -2.04 8.55 3.86
CA LEU A 189 -2.53 9.83 4.40
C LEU A 189 -3.97 10.15 3.94
N PHE A 190 -4.84 9.12 3.95
CA PHE A 190 -6.20 9.24 3.44
C PHE A 190 -7.11 9.95 4.45
N ILE A 191 -7.69 11.07 4.03
CA ILE A 191 -8.71 11.80 4.80
C ILE A 191 -10.05 11.63 4.09
N PRO A 192 -11.01 10.88 4.66
CA PRO A 192 -12.31 10.60 4.01
C PRO A 192 -13.02 11.84 3.49
N GLU A 193 -13.08 12.90 4.28
CA GLU A 193 -13.78 14.13 3.98
C GLU A 193 -13.16 14.92 2.81
N LYS A 194 -11.88 14.69 2.53
CA LYS A 194 -11.11 15.41 1.50
C LYS A 194 -10.77 14.51 0.30
N ALA A 195 -10.99 13.19 0.40
CA ALA A 195 -10.60 12.21 -0.62
C ALA A 195 -11.24 12.49 -2.00
N HIS A 196 -12.53 12.81 -2.03
CA HIS A 196 -13.23 13.10 -3.28
C HIS A 196 -12.68 14.36 -3.98
N GLN A 197 -12.32 15.39 -3.22
CA GLN A 197 -11.71 16.62 -3.75
C GLN A 197 -10.40 16.32 -4.48
N VAL A 198 -9.58 15.43 -3.94
CA VAL A 198 -8.23 15.12 -4.47
C VAL A 198 -8.28 14.07 -5.56
N TRP A 199 -9.05 13.00 -5.36
CA TRP A 199 -9.00 11.82 -6.21
C TRP A 199 -10.30 11.46 -6.94
N GLY A 200 -11.40 12.19 -6.69
CA GLY A 200 -12.70 11.89 -7.31
C GLY A 200 -12.65 11.86 -8.83
N THR A 201 -12.05 12.88 -9.46
CA THR A 201 -11.92 12.93 -10.92
C THR A 201 -11.05 11.81 -11.49
N PRO A 202 -9.79 11.62 -11.07
CA PRO A 202 -8.96 10.53 -11.61
C PRO A 202 -9.51 9.12 -11.34
N LEU A 203 -10.17 8.89 -10.21
CA LEU A 203 -10.85 7.62 -9.95
C LEU A 203 -12.01 7.39 -10.91
N ALA A 204 -12.85 8.40 -11.15
CA ALA A 204 -13.97 8.30 -12.09
C ALA A 204 -13.51 8.10 -13.55
N GLU A 205 -12.47 8.81 -13.98
CA GLU A 205 -11.88 8.65 -15.31
C GLU A 205 -11.32 7.24 -15.52
N GLY A 206 -10.57 6.72 -14.54
CA GLY A 206 -10.02 5.37 -14.61
C GLY A 206 -11.12 4.30 -14.57
N ALA A 207 -12.14 4.49 -13.73
CA ALA A 207 -13.28 3.58 -13.66
C ALA A 207 -14.08 3.51 -14.98
N ALA A 208 -14.15 4.60 -15.74
CA ALA A 208 -14.81 4.61 -17.03
C ALA A 208 -14.09 3.77 -18.10
N GLU A 209 -12.79 3.58 -17.96
CA GLU A 209 -11.96 2.76 -18.87
C GLU A 209 -11.70 1.34 -18.34
N ARG A 210 -12.20 1.04 -17.13
CA ARG A 210 -11.97 -0.23 -16.46
C ARG A 210 -12.70 -1.39 -17.11
N ALA A 211 -11.96 -2.47 -17.41
CA ALA A 211 -12.54 -3.69 -17.94
C ALA A 211 -13.51 -4.33 -16.91
N PRO A 212 -14.72 -4.75 -17.33
CA PRO A 212 -15.73 -5.32 -16.43
C PRO A 212 -15.25 -6.54 -15.64
N GLU A 213 -14.33 -7.33 -16.21
CA GLU A 213 -13.77 -8.54 -15.61
C GLU A 213 -12.99 -8.27 -14.33
N LEU A 214 -12.48 -7.06 -14.16
CA LEU A 214 -11.75 -6.65 -12.96
C LEU A 214 -12.68 -6.42 -11.77
N GLY A 215 -13.99 -6.30 -11.99
CA GLY A 215 -14.93 -5.95 -10.93
C GLY A 215 -14.66 -4.56 -10.32
N PRO A 216 -15.26 -4.21 -9.20
CA PRO A 216 -15.04 -2.92 -8.53
C PRO A 216 -13.64 -2.83 -7.93
N LEU A 217 -13.04 -1.62 -8.01
CA LEU A 217 -11.76 -1.34 -7.39
C LEU A 217 -11.86 -1.48 -5.87
N GLN A 218 -10.96 -2.28 -5.27
CA GLN A 218 -10.83 -2.34 -3.83
C GLN A 218 -10.03 -1.13 -3.32
N VAL A 219 -10.45 -0.50 -2.23
CA VAL A 219 -9.77 0.66 -1.65
C VAL A 219 -9.38 0.35 -0.21
N VAL A 220 -8.07 0.40 0.08
CA VAL A 220 -7.50 0.07 1.39
C VAL A 220 -7.01 1.34 2.06
N ALA A 221 -7.76 1.85 3.00
CA ALA A 221 -7.38 3.05 3.75
C ALA A 221 -7.85 2.98 5.20
N GLY A 222 -7.25 3.77 6.05
CA GLY A 222 -7.55 3.82 7.47
C GLY A 222 -6.46 4.55 8.25
N GLY A 223 -6.30 4.24 9.52
CA GLY A 223 -5.34 4.92 10.40
C GLY A 223 -5.23 4.29 11.77
N LEU A 224 -4.71 5.06 12.72
CA LEU A 224 -4.63 4.65 14.12
C LEU A 224 -6.03 4.32 14.67
N LEU A 225 -6.13 3.25 15.42
CA LEU A 225 -7.36 2.81 16.08
C LEU A 225 -7.17 2.77 17.59
N ALA A 226 -7.94 3.59 18.31
CA ALA A 226 -8.02 3.55 19.77
C ALA A 226 -9.43 3.92 20.23
N ILE A 227 -9.98 3.13 21.15
CA ILE A 227 -11.29 3.39 21.75
C ILE A 227 -11.09 3.80 23.21
N GLY A 228 -11.49 5.02 23.56
CA GLY A 228 -11.38 5.58 24.90
C GLY A 228 -11.65 7.07 24.93
N GLU A 229 -11.81 7.63 26.14
CA GLU A 229 -12.11 9.07 26.33
C GLU A 229 -10.89 9.98 26.05
N ASP A 230 -9.68 9.51 26.37
CA ASP A 230 -8.42 10.25 26.10
C ASP A 230 -7.89 9.89 24.70
N ALA A 231 -8.49 10.49 23.67
CA ALA A 231 -8.12 10.26 22.30
C ALA A 231 -6.93 11.10 21.81
N ALA A 232 -6.64 12.22 22.48
CA ALA A 232 -5.62 13.17 22.02
C ALA A 232 -4.23 12.52 21.98
N ALA A 233 -3.83 11.83 23.05
CA ALA A 233 -2.54 11.13 23.12
C ALA A 233 -2.42 10.02 22.05
N ALA A 234 -3.52 9.32 21.76
CA ALA A 234 -3.53 8.31 20.70
C ALA A 234 -3.40 8.92 19.29
N ARG A 235 -4.08 10.03 19.02
CA ARG A 235 -3.99 10.79 17.76
C ARG A 235 -2.59 11.35 17.54
N ASP A 236 -1.93 11.83 18.58
CA ASP A 236 -0.58 12.39 18.53
C ASP A 236 0.47 11.38 18.07
N LEU A 237 0.21 10.07 18.20
CA LEU A 237 1.07 9.02 17.65
C LEU A 237 1.13 9.03 16.12
N ALA A 238 0.22 9.72 15.44
CA ALA A 238 0.26 9.91 13.99
C ALA A 238 1.30 10.97 13.56
N ARG A 239 1.63 11.95 14.42
CA ARG A 239 2.48 13.10 14.07
C ARG A 239 3.85 12.72 13.51
N PRO A 240 4.61 11.79 14.12
CA PRO A 240 5.92 11.41 13.58
C PRO A 240 5.83 10.83 12.16
N ASN A 241 4.79 10.05 11.89
CA ASN A 241 4.56 9.46 10.58
C ASN A 241 4.16 10.53 9.55
N ILE A 242 3.20 11.40 9.87
CA ILE A 242 2.78 12.50 8.99
C ILE A 242 3.96 13.43 8.71
N ALA A 243 4.73 13.83 9.72
CA ALA A 243 5.90 14.69 9.57
C ALA A 243 6.99 14.05 8.70
N LEU A 244 7.22 12.74 8.85
CA LEU A 244 8.14 11.99 7.99
C LEU A 244 7.68 12.02 6.53
N TYR A 245 6.43 11.72 6.25
CA TYR A 245 5.91 11.66 4.89
C TYR A 245 5.86 13.05 4.26
N VAL A 246 5.21 14.00 4.91
CA VAL A 246 5.05 15.37 4.39
C VAL A 246 6.37 16.12 4.31
N GLY A 247 7.28 15.89 5.28
CA GLY A 247 8.55 16.60 5.39
C GLY A 247 9.75 15.89 4.74
N GLY A 248 9.87 14.56 4.95
CA GLY A 248 11.11 13.84 4.72
C GLY A 248 11.16 12.89 3.53
N MET A 249 10.02 12.51 2.96
CA MET A 249 9.95 11.47 1.92
C MET A 249 10.21 11.98 0.49
N GLY A 250 10.70 13.20 0.35
CA GLY A 250 11.06 13.80 -0.95
C GLY A 250 11.79 15.13 -0.79
N ALA A 251 12.50 15.53 -1.85
CA ALA A 251 13.10 16.87 -1.94
C ALA A 251 11.99 17.92 -2.12
N VAL A 252 12.32 19.19 -1.86
CA VAL A 252 11.42 20.31 -2.14
C VAL A 252 10.97 20.28 -3.60
N GLY A 253 9.65 20.35 -3.82
CA GLY A 253 9.03 20.29 -5.15
C GLY A 253 9.03 18.88 -5.80
N LYS A 254 9.40 17.83 -5.04
CA LYS A 254 9.39 16.42 -5.48
C LYS A 254 8.96 15.48 -4.35
N ASN A 255 7.99 15.90 -3.54
CA ASN A 255 7.45 15.10 -2.46
C ASN A 255 5.94 14.97 -2.65
N PHE A 256 5.48 13.83 -3.15
CA PHE A 256 4.06 13.54 -3.42
C PHE A 256 3.17 13.65 -2.17
N TYR A 257 3.72 13.42 -0.99
CA TYR A 257 2.95 13.51 0.27
C TYR A 257 2.81 14.96 0.72
N ASN A 258 3.79 15.81 0.43
CA ASN A 258 3.71 17.26 0.63
C ASN A 258 2.64 17.85 -0.31
N ASP A 259 2.71 17.49 -1.60
CA ASP A 259 1.72 17.90 -2.60
C ASP A 259 0.30 17.47 -2.19
N LEU A 260 0.14 16.29 -1.58
CA LEU A 260 -1.14 15.81 -1.06
C LEU A 260 -1.63 16.65 0.11
N ALA A 261 -0.76 17.00 1.07
CA ALA A 261 -1.13 17.87 2.19
C ALA A 261 -1.56 19.26 1.70
N VAL A 262 -0.89 19.80 0.68
CA VAL A 262 -1.30 21.04 -0.01
C VAL A 262 -2.69 20.88 -0.65
N ALA A 263 -2.94 19.78 -1.34
CA ALA A 263 -4.23 19.49 -1.97
C ALA A 263 -5.37 19.34 -0.94
N TYR A 264 -5.06 18.94 0.28
CA TYR A 264 -5.99 18.93 1.41
C TYR A 264 -6.24 20.30 2.03
N GLY A 265 -5.52 21.33 1.60
CA GLY A 265 -5.66 22.71 2.10
C GLY A 265 -4.70 23.08 3.24
N TYR A 266 -3.66 22.27 3.48
CA TYR A 266 -2.64 22.51 4.51
C TYR A 266 -1.34 23.05 3.89
N GLU A 267 -1.42 24.03 2.99
CA GLU A 267 -0.26 24.55 2.24
C GLU A 267 0.83 25.16 3.15
N GLN A 268 0.41 25.95 4.13
CA GLN A 268 1.36 26.62 5.04
C GLN A 268 2.05 25.60 5.95
N GLU A 269 1.28 24.69 6.51
CA GLU A 269 1.75 23.62 7.40
C GLU A 269 2.65 22.64 6.66
N ALA A 270 2.27 22.24 5.44
CA ALA A 270 3.07 21.35 4.60
C ALA A 270 4.46 21.92 4.31
N LYS A 271 4.52 23.23 4.01
CA LYS A 271 5.78 23.95 3.79
C LYS A 271 6.62 23.99 5.08
N LEU A 272 6.01 24.39 6.19
CA LEU A 272 6.69 24.47 7.48
C LEU A 272 7.23 23.11 7.94
N ILE A 273 6.42 22.07 7.84
CA ILE A 273 6.81 20.70 8.20
C ILE A 273 8.03 20.27 7.35
N GLN A 274 8.02 20.53 6.03
CA GLN A 274 9.12 20.16 5.15
C GLN A 274 10.40 20.95 5.48
N GLU A 275 10.32 22.25 5.70
CA GLU A 275 11.46 23.08 6.07
C GLU A 275 12.10 22.63 7.39
N LEU A 276 11.29 22.38 8.42
CA LEU A 276 11.76 21.90 9.71
C LEU A 276 12.37 20.49 9.60
N TYR A 277 11.71 19.57 8.90
CA TYR A 277 12.17 18.20 8.78
C TYR A 277 13.51 18.10 8.04
N LEU A 278 13.65 18.79 6.90
CA LEU A 278 14.87 18.81 6.09
C LEU A 278 16.03 19.54 6.77
N SER A 279 15.74 20.49 7.69
CA SER A 279 16.76 21.13 8.53
C SER A 279 17.16 20.30 9.77
N GLY A 280 16.62 19.07 9.91
CA GLY A 280 16.93 18.17 11.04
C GLY A 280 16.09 18.41 12.30
N LYS A 281 15.18 19.37 12.29
CA LYS A 281 14.33 19.75 13.43
C LYS A 281 13.06 18.88 13.47
N LYS A 282 13.25 17.55 13.56
CA LYS A 282 12.17 16.58 13.42
C LYS A 282 11.05 16.76 14.45
N LYS A 283 11.39 17.05 15.69
CA LYS A 283 10.40 17.26 16.77
C LYS A 283 9.56 18.53 16.56
N GLU A 284 10.18 19.59 16.03
CA GLU A 284 9.45 20.80 15.65
C GLU A 284 8.54 20.52 14.43
N ALA A 285 8.99 19.71 13.46
CA ALA A 285 8.17 19.27 12.34
C ALA A 285 6.96 18.44 12.79
N GLU A 286 7.14 17.53 13.75
CA GLU A 286 6.05 16.76 14.37
C GLU A 286 5.03 17.70 15.04
N ALA A 287 5.49 18.69 15.78
CA ALA A 287 4.64 19.68 16.46
C ALA A 287 3.89 20.60 15.47
N ALA A 288 4.42 20.79 14.26
CA ALA A 288 3.78 21.60 13.22
C ALA A 288 2.65 20.86 12.46
N VAL A 289 2.46 19.55 12.69
CA VAL A 289 1.34 18.81 12.09
C VAL A 289 0.04 19.28 12.74
N PRO A 290 -0.99 19.67 11.95
CA PRO A 290 -2.27 20.11 12.50
C PRO A 290 -2.99 18.99 13.29
N ASP A 291 -3.65 19.35 14.38
CA ASP A 291 -4.49 18.43 15.17
C ASP A 291 -5.60 17.83 14.29
N GLU A 292 -6.24 18.67 13.48
CA GLU A 292 -7.27 18.24 12.53
C GLU A 292 -6.75 17.16 11.57
N PHE A 293 -5.51 17.26 11.08
CA PHE A 293 -4.93 16.26 10.19
C PHE A 293 -4.81 14.89 10.91
N CYS A 294 -4.29 14.91 12.14
CA CYS A 294 -4.20 13.70 12.97
C CYS A 294 -5.58 13.11 13.26
N GLU A 295 -6.56 13.96 13.57
CA GLU A 295 -7.92 13.56 13.88
C GLU A 295 -8.63 12.91 12.69
N LEU A 296 -8.63 13.58 11.53
CA LEU A 296 -9.34 13.11 10.34
C LEU A 296 -8.74 11.84 9.73
N MET A 297 -7.44 11.59 9.96
CA MET A 297 -6.78 10.34 9.56
C MET A 297 -6.95 9.19 10.56
N SER A 298 -7.49 9.43 11.75
CA SER A 298 -7.51 8.46 12.85
C SER A 298 -8.92 7.97 13.15
N LEU A 299 -8.98 6.79 13.78
CA LEU A 299 -10.17 6.22 14.39
C LEU A 299 -9.94 6.17 15.91
N CYS A 300 -9.67 7.35 16.50
CA CYS A 300 -9.31 7.48 17.91
C CYS A 300 -10.31 8.37 18.66
N GLY A 301 -11.02 7.80 19.65
CA GLY A 301 -12.02 8.52 20.42
C GLY A 301 -12.95 7.59 21.20
N PRO A 302 -14.03 8.14 21.80
CA PRO A 302 -15.11 7.35 22.33
C PRO A 302 -15.69 6.39 21.28
N GLU A 303 -16.27 5.29 21.70
CA GLU A 303 -16.79 4.26 20.78
C GLU A 303 -17.75 4.83 19.72
N SER A 304 -18.65 5.74 20.10
CA SER A 304 -19.58 6.41 19.17
C SER A 304 -18.83 7.16 18.06
N TYR A 305 -17.80 7.91 18.42
CA TYR A 305 -16.96 8.64 17.47
C TYR A 305 -16.21 7.69 16.53
N VAL A 306 -15.62 6.59 17.05
CA VAL A 306 -14.92 5.62 16.21
C VAL A 306 -15.90 4.97 15.22
N ARG A 307 -17.15 4.69 15.61
CA ARG A 307 -18.19 4.22 14.68
C ARG A 307 -18.49 5.23 13.57
N GLU A 308 -18.60 6.50 13.92
CA GLU A 308 -18.79 7.58 12.94
C GLU A 308 -17.60 7.65 11.96
N ARG A 309 -16.36 7.50 12.44
CA ARG A 309 -15.17 7.45 11.57
C ARG A 309 -15.19 6.25 10.63
N VAL A 310 -15.57 5.06 11.11
CA VAL A 310 -15.73 3.86 10.25
C VAL A 310 -16.71 4.12 9.11
N GLU A 311 -17.85 4.77 9.40
CA GLU A 311 -18.83 5.14 8.38
C GLU A 311 -18.31 6.22 7.43
N ALA A 312 -17.51 7.18 7.91
CA ALA A 312 -16.88 8.18 7.05
C ALA A 312 -15.91 7.53 6.03
N PHE A 313 -15.07 6.57 6.47
CA PHE A 313 -14.22 5.81 5.57
C PHE A 313 -15.05 4.99 4.57
N ARG A 314 -16.11 4.33 5.01
CA ARG A 314 -17.03 3.58 4.13
C ARG A 314 -17.69 4.48 3.09
N ALA A 315 -18.20 5.62 3.51
CA ALA A 315 -18.84 6.61 2.63
C ALA A 315 -17.87 7.21 1.60
N ALA A 316 -16.57 7.32 1.95
CA ALA A 316 -15.52 7.72 1.04
C ALA A 316 -15.06 6.61 0.07
N GLY A 317 -15.72 5.45 0.06
CA GLY A 317 -15.45 4.35 -0.87
C GLY A 317 -14.41 3.33 -0.39
N VAL A 318 -14.00 3.37 0.87
CA VAL A 318 -13.08 2.37 1.44
C VAL A 318 -13.80 1.02 1.55
N THR A 319 -13.19 -0.01 0.96
CA THR A 319 -13.72 -1.38 0.96
C THR A 319 -13.01 -2.29 1.96
N MET A 320 -11.79 -1.90 2.34
CA MET A 320 -10.98 -2.58 3.35
C MET A 320 -10.40 -1.51 4.30
N LEU A 321 -10.89 -1.49 5.53
CA LEU A 321 -10.42 -0.57 6.55
C LEU A 321 -9.09 -1.04 7.12
N ASN A 322 -8.03 -0.24 6.94
CA ASN A 322 -6.68 -0.57 7.37
C ASN A 322 -6.37 0.10 8.71
N VAL A 323 -6.45 -0.63 9.80
CA VAL A 323 -6.33 -0.09 11.16
C VAL A 323 -4.96 -0.40 11.77
N ILE A 324 -4.45 0.55 12.55
CA ILE A 324 -3.27 0.38 13.40
C ILE A 324 -3.75 0.41 14.85
N PRO A 325 -4.03 -0.75 15.47
CA PRO A 325 -4.53 -0.78 16.84
C PRO A 325 -3.48 -0.24 17.82
N VAL A 326 -3.89 0.69 18.68
CA VAL A 326 -3.05 1.33 19.70
C VAL A 326 -3.54 0.94 21.08
N GLY A 327 -2.64 0.48 21.93
CA GLY A 327 -2.94 0.12 23.31
C GLY A 327 -2.56 -1.33 23.65
N PRO A 328 -2.88 -1.77 24.87
CA PRO A 328 -2.43 -3.06 25.39
C PRO A 328 -3.20 -4.26 24.84
N GLU A 329 -4.40 -4.05 24.29
CA GLU A 329 -5.30 -5.12 23.83
C GLU A 329 -5.67 -4.97 22.34
N PRO A 330 -4.71 -5.08 21.40
CA PRO A 330 -4.95 -4.84 19.97
C PRO A 330 -6.00 -5.81 19.38
N ALA A 331 -6.03 -7.06 19.81
CA ALA A 331 -6.99 -8.06 19.35
C ALA A 331 -8.43 -7.66 19.73
N ARG A 332 -8.65 -7.15 20.94
CA ARG A 332 -9.97 -6.69 21.38
C ARG A 332 -10.46 -5.48 20.57
N LEU A 333 -9.58 -4.56 20.21
CA LEU A 333 -9.93 -3.43 19.34
C LEU A 333 -10.37 -3.93 17.95
N VAL A 334 -9.63 -4.89 17.38
CA VAL A 334 -9.97 -5.53 16.10
C VAL A 334 -11.32 -6.24 16.19
N GLU A 335 -11.55 -7.06 17.21
CA GLU A 335 -12.82 -7.77 17.44
C GLU A 335 -13.99 -6.79 17.56
N THR A 336 -13.79 -5.71 18.33
CA THR A 336 -14.82 -4.68 18.51
C THR A 336 -15.19 -4.03 17.18
N VAL A 337 -14.22 -3.53 16.41
CA VAL A 337 -14.49 -2.90 15.11
C VAL A 337 -15.05 -3.91 14.12
N LYS A 338 -14.55 -5.15 14.11
CA LYS A 338 -15.06 -6.21 13.25
C LYS A 338 -16.55 -6.48 13.46
N SER A 339 -17.04 -6.36 14.69
CA SER A 339 -18.46 -6.53 15.02
C SER A 339 -19.38 -5.47 14.39
N TRP A 340 -18.85 -4.37 13.89
CA TRP A 340 -19.59 -3.26 13.26
C TRP A 340 -19.57 -3.31 11.73
N LEU A 341 -18.71 -4.15 11.11
CA LEU A 341 -18.49 -4.20 9.65
C LEU A 341 -19.38 -5.24 8.96
#